data_7ab66dbcc5dfc9169c759a15162022b5
#
_entry.id   7ab66dbcc5dfc9169c759a15162022b5
#
_cell.length_a   1.000
_cell.length_b   1.000
_cell.length_c   1.000
_cell.angle_alpha   90.00
_cell.angle_beta   90.00
_cell.angle_gamma   90.00
#
_symmetry.space_group_name_H-M   'P 1'
#
loop_
_entity.id
_entity.type
_entity.pdbx_description
1 polymer ?
#
loop_
_entity_poly.entity_id
_entity_poly.type
_entity_poly.pdbx_seq_one_letter_code
_entity_poly.pdbx_strand_id
1 'polypeptide(L)'
;MTRSEAPDGVPRPRPARSSSARWPGAVRRPGSPEFEQSAKDWLLDLAPARWRHEEVFHRNPLELACMLRLYLDAEVLAMQAGLKALRTALIGVPRRRDDAETIEAYVREQAWARAVREQVRLIEDALHVACGSTARKRVAWRIVGGS
;
A
#
# COMPACT_ATOMS: atom_id res chain seq x y z
N MET A 1 -60.00 -11.09 19.23
CA MET A 1 -58.98 -10.02 19.32
C MET A 1 -57.66 -10.67 19.61
N THR A 2 -56.92 -11.05 18.56
CA THR A 2 -55.58 -11.60 18.65
C THR A 2 -54.62 -10.62 17.94
N ARG A 3 -53.78 -10.00 18.74
CA ARG A 3 -52.75 -9.06 18.33
C ARG A 3 -51.59 -9.88 17.73
N SER A 4 -51.40 -9.71 16.44
CA SER A 4 -50.27 -10.29 15.73
C SER A 4 -49.07 -9.43 16.00
N GLU A 5 -48.11 -9.95 16.78
CA GLU A 5 -46.80 -9.38 17.00
C GLU A 5 -45.93 -9.76 15.82
N ALA A 6 -45.43 -8.77 15.10
CA ALA A 6 -44.43 -8.93 14.08
C ALA A 6 -43.07 -9.21 14.75
N PRO A 7 -42.27 -10.16 14.25
CA PRO A 7 -40.93 -10.41 14.80
C PRO A 7 -39.95 -9.31 14.41
N ASP A 8 -39.27 -8.87 15.43
CA ASP A 8 -38.22 -7.86 15.45
C ASP A 8 -37.13 -8.04 14.41
N GLY A 9 -36.65 -6.90 14.00
CA GLY A 9 -35.72 -6.69 12.94
C GLY A 9 -34.41 -7.49 13.03
N VAL A 10 -34.14 -8.16 11.93
CA VAL A 10 -32.80 -8.69 11.61
C VAL A 10 -31.83 -7.50 11.62
N PRO A 11 -30.76 -7.51 12.46
CA PRO A 11 -29.79 -6.43 12.46
C PRO A 11 -29.10 -6.38 11.10
N ARG A 12 -29.25 -5.25 10.42
CA ARG A 12 -28.53 -4.98 9.17
C ARG A 12 -27.03 -5.11 9.43
N PRO A 13 -26.29 -5.88 8.61
CA PRO A 13 -24.84 -5.94 8.74
C PRO A 13 -24.29 -4.52 8.61
N ARG A 14 -23.55 -4.09 9.61
CA ARG A 14 -22.78 -2.83 9.54
C ARG A 14 -21.91 -2.88 8.28
N PRO A 15 -21.91 -1.81 7.46
CA PRO A 15 -20.97 -1.74 6.35
C PRO A 15 -19.56 -1.97 6.92
N ALA A 16 -18.85 -2.93 6.33
CA ALA A 16 -17.46 -3.18 6.66
C ALA A 16 -16.76 -1.82 6.62
N ARG A 17 -16.20 -1.41 7.77
CA ARG A 17 -15.37 -0.21 7.85
C ARG A 17 -14.31 -0.38 6.77
N SER A 18 -14.29 0.50 5.79
CA SER A 18 -13.20 0.60 4.82
C SER A 18 -11.92 0.45 5.62
N SER A 19 -11.15 -0.57 5.27
CA SER A 19 -9.89 -0.91 5.94
C SER A 19 -8.97 0.28 5.72
N SER A 20 -8.99 1.25 6.65
CA SER A 20 -8.01 2.34 6.61
C SER A 20 -6.65 1.67 6.73
N ALA A 21 -5.79 1.93 5.77
CA ALA A 21 -4.47 1.34 5.71
C ALA A 21 -3.76 1.53 7.05
N ARG A 22 -3.28 0.43 7.60
CA ARG A 22 -2.61 0.44 8.90
C ARG A 22 -1.15 0.82 8.72
N TRP A 23 -0.65 1.70 9.58
CA TRP A 23 0.77 2.06 9.61
C TRP A 23 1.66 0.81 9.77
N PRO A 24 2.72 0.65 8.95
CA PRO A 24 3.61 -0.51 9.05
C PRO A 24 4.29 -0.57 10.41
N GLY A 25 4.22 -1.72 11.08
CA GLY A 25 4.81 -1.88 12.42
C GLY A 25 6.33 -1.74 12.47
N ALA A 26 7.01 -2.02 11.35
CA ALA A 26 8.47 -1.89 11.23
C ALA A 26 8.95 -0.44 11.06
N VAL A 27 8.05 0.50 10.73
CA VAL A 27 8.39 1.90 10.48
C VAL A 27 8.08 2.75 11.70
N ARG A 28 9.07 3.48 12.20
CA ARG A 28 8.90 4.43 13.30
C ARG A 28 7.94 5.54 12.90
N ARG A 29 7.26 6.13 13.89
CA ARG A 29 6.29 7.21 13.61
C ARG A 29 7.01 8.46 13.11
N PRO A 30 6.34 9.27 12.25
CA PRO A 30 6.85 10.58 11.86
C PRO A 30 7.15 11.44 13.09
N GLY A 31 8.27 12.18 13.05
CA GLY A 31 8.77 12.96 14.19
C GLY A 31 9.80 12.21 15.05
N SER A 32 9.90 10.90 14.95
CA SER A 32 11.03 10.14 15.52
C SER A 32 12.30 10.38 14.70
N PRO A 33 13.48 10.48 15.34
CA PRO A 33 14.74 10.62 14.60
C PRO A 33 15.06 9.42 13.72
N GLU A 34 14.53 8.23 14.02
CA GLU A 34 14.71 7.02 13.25
C GLU A 34 13.65 6.81 12.14
N PHE A 35 12.72 7.77 11.96
CA PHE A 35 11.63 7.61 10.99
C PHE A 35 12.14 7.39 9.56
N GLU A 36 12.98 8.28 9.05
CA GLU A 36 13.46 8.20 7.67
C GLU A 36 14.27 6.93 7.41
N GLN A 37 15.11 6.52 8.36
CA GLN A 37 15.92 5.31 8.23
C GLN A 37 15.04 4.06 8.23
N SER A 38 14.11 3.94 9.19
CA SER A 38 13.21 2.79 9.28
C SER A 38 12.25 2.72 8.08
N ALA A 39 11.81 3.86 7.56
CA ALA A 39 11.01 3.93 6.35
C ALA A 39 11.80 3.43 5.13
N LYS A 40 13.04 3.90 4.96
CA LYS A 40 13.92 3.47 3.87
C LYS A 40 14.18 1.97 3.91
N ASP A 41 14.54 1.43 5.07
CA ASP A 41 14.83 0.00 5.22
C ASP A 41 13.60 -0.84 4.89
N TRP A 42 12.44 -0.47 5.39
CA TRP A 42 11.19 -1.15 5.09
C TRP A 42 10.80 -1.08 3.60
N LEU A 43 10.96 0.08 2.96
CA LEU A 43 10.69 0.25 1.53
C LEU A 43 11.63 -0.60 0.67
N LEU A 44 12.93 -0.68 1.03
CA LEU A 44 13.91 -1.51 0.34
C LEU A 44 13.63 -3.01 0.49
N ASP A 45 13.08 -3.42 1.63
CA ASP A 45 12.67 -4.83 1.84
C ASP A 45 11.50 -5.24 0.95
N LEU A 46 10.59 -4.31 0.64
CA LEU A 46 9.46 -4.53 -0.26
C LEU A 46 9.83 -4.39 -1.75
N ALA A 47 10.85 -3.61 -2.03
CA ALA A 47 11.27 -3.29 -3.40
C ALA A 47 11.94 -4.49 -4.08
N PRO A 48 11.91 -4.53 -5.44
CA PRO A 48 12.71 -5.49 -6.17
C PRO A 48 14.18 -5.48 -5.74
N ALA A 49 14.78 -6.65 -5.60
CA ALA A 49 16.15 -6.79 -5.06
C ALA A 49 17.19 -5.93 -5.79
N ARG A 50 17.03 -5.71 -7.10
CA ARG A 50 17.91 -4.87 -7.91
C ARG A 50 17.97 -3.41 -7.44
N TRP A 51 16.89 -2.89 -6.77
CA TRP A 51 16.85 -1.51 -6.29
C TRP A 51 17.71 -1.27 -5.06
N ARG A 52 18.10 -2.31 -4.34
CA ARG A 52 18.98 -2.22 -3.17
C ARG A 52 20.36 -1.69 -3.48
N HIS A 53 20.78 -1.77 -4.76
CA HIS A 53 22.08 -1.29 -5.22
C HIS A 53 22.04 0.12 -5.82
N GLU A 54 20.85 0.73 -5.90
CA GLU A 54 20.68 2.07 -6.44
C GLU A 54 20.93 3.12 -5.36
N GLU A 55 22.06 3.81 -5.43
CA GLU A 55 22.41 4.84 -4.46
C GLU A 55 21.38 5.95 -4.29
N VAL A 56 20.66 6.30 -5.38
CA VAL A 56 19.62 7.34 -5.34
C VAL A 56 18.53 7.00 -4.34
N PHE A 57 18.16 5.72 -4.21
CA PHE A 57 17.14 5.30 -3.26
C PHE A 57 17.62 5.32 -1.81
N HIS A 58 18.92 5.07 -1.60
CA HIS A 58 19.52 5.19 -0.27
C HIS A 58 19.60 6.64 0.21
N ARG A 59 19.82 7.58 -0.71
CA ARG A 59 19.91 9.01 -0.41
C ARG A 59 18.54 9.68 -0.39
N ASN A 60 17.56 9.13 -1.07
CA ASN A 60 16.27 9.77 -1.31
C ASN A 60 15.08 8.81 -1.05
N PRO A 61 14.73 8.57 0.23
CA PRO A 61 13.64 7.66 0.59
C PRO A 61 12.29 8.04 -0.02
N LEU A 62 12.05 9.33 -0.27
CA LEU A 62 10.82 9.81 -0.90
C LEU A 62 10.70 9.33 -2.34
N GLU A 63 11.78 9.40 -3.12
CA GLU A 63 11.80 8.87 -4.50
C GLU A 63 11.62 7.36 -4.52
N LEU A 64 12.22 6.66 -3.56
CA LEU A 64 12.01 5.22 -3.39
C LEU A 64 10.54 4.90 -3.12
N ALA A 65 9.90 5.63 -2.22
CA ALA A 65 8.47 5.43 -1.89
C ALA A 65 7.58 5.69 -3.11
N CYS A 66 7.83 6.78 -3.85
CA CYS A 66 7.09 7.12 -5.06
C CYS A 66 7.23 6.03 -6.13
N MET A 67 8.44 5.60 -6.41
CA MET A 67 8.70 4.57 -7.41
C MET A 67 8.12 3.21 -7.00
N LEU A 68 8.22 2.84 -5.73
CA LEU A 68 7.63 1.60 -5.22
C LEU A 68 6.10 1.62 -5.31
N ARG A 69 5.46 2.74 -4.99
CA ARG A 69 4.02 2.88 -5.15
C ARG A 69 3.58 2.67 -6.61
N LEU A 70 4.27 3.30 -7.56
CA LEU A 70 4.00 3.11 -8.98
C LEU A 70 4.22 1.67 -9.45
N TYR A 71 5.25 1.02 -8.93
CA TYR A 71 5.52 -0.40 -9.20
C TYR A 71 4.39 -1.29 -8.68
N LEU A 72 3.91 -1.06 -7.46
CA LEU A 72 2.79 -1.82 -6.89
C LEU A 72 1.46 -1.53 -7.62
N ASP A 73 1.23 -0.31 -8.09
CA ASP A 73 0.09 0.01 -8.97
C ASP A 73 0.12 -0.81 -10.24
N ALA A 74 1.28 -0.94 -10.88
CA ALA A 74 1.47 -1.77 -12.06
C ALA A 74 1.26 -3.26 -11.76
N GLU A 75 1.71 -3.76 -10.61
CA GLU A 75 1.46 -5.15 -10.20
C GLU A 75 -0.03 -5.43 -9.99
N VAL A 76 -0.76 -4.53 -9.36
CA VAL A 76 -2.23 -4.68 -9.20
C VAL A 76 -2.90 -4.79 -10.55
N LEU A 77 -2.55 -3.94 -11.51
CA LEU A 77 -3.10 -3.98 -12.87
C LEU A 77 -2.71 -5.27 -13.61
N ALA A 78 -1.46 -5.71 -13.47
CA ALA A 78 -1.00 -6.96 -14.07
C ALA A 78 -1.77 -8.17 -13.53
N MET A 79 -2.00 -8.23 -12.22
CA MET A 79 -2.78 -9.32 -11.61
C MET A 79 -4.25 -9.27 -12.07
N GLN A 80 -4.85 -8.10 -12.21
CA GLN A 80 -6.19 -7.95 -12.77
C GLN A 80 -6.28 -8.46 -14.19
N ALA A 81 -5.34 -8.07 -15.04
CA ALA A 81 -5.29 -8.50 -16.43
C ALA A 81 -5.09 -10.02 -16.56
N GLY A 82 -4.15 -10.57 -15.76
CA GLY A 82 -3.89 -12.01 -15.71
C GLY A 82 -5.11 -12.81 -15.26
N LEU A 83 -5.80 -12.37 -14.23
CA LEU A 83 -7.02 -13.02 -13.73
C LEU A 83 -8.15 -12.98 -14.76
N LYS A 84 -8.33 -11.85 -15.45
CA LYS A 84 -9.31 -11.71 -16.52
C LYS A 84 -8.99 -12.64 -17.70
N ALA A 85 -7.72 -12.69 -18.12
CA ALA A 85 -7.28 -13.56 -19.21
C ALA A 85 -7.49 -15.03 -18.85
N LEU A 86 -7.14 -15.45 -17.65
CA LEU A 86 -7.33 -16.83 -17.17
C LEU A 86 -8.82 -17.20 -17.15
N ARG A 87 -9.67 -16.36 -16.58
CA ARG A 87 -11.13 -16.61 -16.54
C ARG A 87 -11.72 -16.72 -17.94
N THR A 88 -11.26 -15.90 -18.88
CA THR A 88 -11.70 -15.96 -20.28
C THR A 88 -11.27 -17.26 -20.95
N ALA A 89 -10.02 -17.69 -20.72
CA ALA A 89 -9.50 -18.93 -21.27
C ALA A 89 -10.22 -20.19 -20.75
N LEU A 90 -10.82 -20.11 -19.55
CA LEU A 90 -11.54 -21.21 -18.92
C LEU A 90 -13.04 -21.29 -19.32
N ILE A 91 -13.53 -20.36 -20.14
CA ILE A 91 -14.92 -20.39 -20.61
C ILE A 91 -15.13 -21.64 -21.48
N GLY A 92 -16.11 -22.47 -21.12
CA GLY A 92 -16.45 -23.68 -21.86
C GLY A 92 -15.45 -24.85 -21.71
N VAL A 93 -14.46 -24.71 -20.85
CA VAL A 93 -13.48 -25.76 -20.54
C VAL A 93 -13.81 -26.37 -19.18
N PRO A 94 -13.74 -27.71 -19.01
CA PRO A 94 -13.90 -28.36 -17.72
C PRO A 94 -12.82 -27.84 -16.75
N ARG A 95 -13.24 -27.33 -15.59
CA ARG A 95 -12.33 -26.83 -14.56
C ARG A 95 -11.51 -27.96 -13.96
N ARG A 96 -10.21 -27.73 -13.88
CA ARG A 96 -9.27 -28.56 -13.15
C ARG A 96 -9.06 -27.96 -11.75
N ARG A 97 -8.54 -28.78 -10.83
CA ARG A 97 -8.19 -28.32 -9.47
C ARG A 97 -7.15 -27.19 -9.53
N ASP A 98 -6.14 -27.34 -10.37
CA ASP A 98 -5.06 -26.37 -10.54
C ASP A 98 -5.57 -25.01 -11.04
N ASP A 99 -6.64 -24.98 -11.83
CA ASP A 99 -7.25 -23.70 -12.30
C ASP A 99 -7.82 -22.90 -11.13
N ALA A 100 -8.48 -23.55 -10.18
CA ALA A 100 -9.01 -22.92 -8.98
C ALA A 100 -7.87 -22.38 -8.09
N GLU A 101 -6.83 -23.17 -7.87
CA GLU A 101 -5.66 -22.79 -7.09
C GLU A 101 -4.92 -21.61 -7.73
N THR A 102 -4.81 -21.58 -9.06
CA THR A 102 -4.20 -20.47 -9.79
C THR A 102 -5.03 -19.19 -9.65
N ILE A 103 -6.36 -19.26 -9.79
CA ILE A 103 -7.24 -18.11 -9.58
C ILE A 103 -7.08 -17.56 -8.17
N GLU A 104 -7.06 -18.42 -7.17
CA GLU A 104 -6.86 -18.01 -5.77
C GLU A 104 -5.49 -17.36 -5.55
N ALA A 105 -4.43 -17.84 -6.22
CA ALA A 105 -3.11 -17.23 -6.15
C ALA A 105 -3.13 -15.79 -6.71
N TYR A 106 -3.73 -15.56 -7.89
CA TYR A 106 -3.90 -14.20 -8.43
C TYR A 106 -4.69 -13.28 -7.51
N VAL A 107 -5.76 -13.79 -6.89
CA VAL A 107 -6.58 -13.00 -5.95
C VAL A 107 -5.78 -12.63 -4.70
N ARG A 108 -5.01 -13.58 -4.14
CA ARG A 108 -4.16 -13.30 -2.96
C ARG A 108 -3.07 -12.28 -3.27
N GLU A 109 -2.36 -12.44 -4.38
CA GLU A 109 -1.31 -11.51 -4.79
C GLU A 109 -1.86 -10.10 -5.03
N GLN A 110 -3.01 -9.99 -5.68
CA GLN A 110 -3.65 -8.71 -5.89
C GLN A 110 -4.06 -8.05 -4.56
N ALA A 111 -4.63 -8.82 -3.64
CA ALA A 111 -5.03 -8.32 -2.33
C ALA A 111 -3.81 -7.85 -1.52
N TRP A 112 -2.71 -8.61 -1.54
CA TRP A 112 -1.45 -8.24 -0.91
C TRP A 112 -0.88 -6.95 -1.51
N ALA A 113 -0.75 -6.87 -2.83
CA ALA A 113 -0.20 -5.70 -3.52
C ALA A 113 -1.01 -4.44 -3.21
N ARG A 114 -2.35 -4.54 -3.16
CA ARG A 114 -3.22 -3.42 -2.78
C ARG A 114 -2.99 -2.96 -1.35
N ALA A 115 -2.90 -3.91 -0.40
CA ALA A 115 -2.69 -3.59 1.01
C ALA A 115 -1.32 -2.91 1.24
N VAL A 116 -0.27 -3.46 0.63
CA VAL A 116 1.08 -2.91 0.72
C VAL A 116 1.17 -1.53 0.05
N ARG A 117 0.55 -1.36 -1.12
CA ARG A 117 0.46 -0.07 -1.80
C ARG A 117 -0.11 1.03 -0.90
N GLU A 118 -1.18 0.75 -0.18
CA GLU A 118 -1.78 1.73 0.74
C GLU A 118 -0.83 2.06 1.91
N GLN A 119 -0.07 1.09 2.41
CA GLN A 119 0.95 1.34 3.42
C GLN A 119 2.10 2.20 2.87
N VAL A 120 2.58 1.90 1.66
CA VAL A 120 3.62 2.71 0.98
C VAL A 120 3.14 4.14 0.79
N ARG A 121 1.88 4.36 0.41
CA ARG A 121 1.29 5.69 0.29
C ARG A 121 1.32 6.47 1.59
N LEU A 122 0.99 5.84 2.72
CA LEU A 122 1.09 6.48 4.03
C LEU A 122 2.52 6.93 4.35
N ILE A 123 3.51 6.10 4.01
CA ILE A 123 4.93 6.43 4.21
C ILE A 123 5.37 7.55 3.26
N GLU A 124 4.97 7.51 2.00
CA GLU A 124 5.24 8.56 1.01
C GLU A 124 4.70 9.92 1.48
N ASP A 125 3.44 9.98 1.94
CA ASP A 125 2.82 11.19 2.46
C ASP A 125 3.59 11.73 3.68
N ALA A 126 4.01 10.86 4.60
CA ALA A 126 4.77 11.24 5.78
C ALA A 126 6.19 11.75 5.42
N LEU A 127 6.85 11.12 4.45
CA LEU A 127 8.15 11.57 3.93
C LEU A 127 8.03 12.94 3.23
N HIS A 128 6.96 13.17 2.49
CA HIS A 128 6.67 14.48 1.88
C HIS A 128 6.58 15.59 2.94
N VAL A 129 5.87 15.34 4.02
CA VAL A 129 5.76 16.30 5.14
C VAL A 129 7.12 16.54 5.78
N ALA A 130 7.90 15.50 6.02
CA ALA A 130 9.24 15.61 6.60
C ALA A 130 10.19 16.42 5.71
N CYS A 131 10.21 16.16 4.40
CA CYS A 131 11.01 16.92 3.42
C CYS A 131 10.58 18.40 3.34
N GLY A 132 9.29 18.69 3.33
CA GLY A 132 8.77 20.06 3.32
C GLY A 132 9.12 20.84 4.60
N SER A 133 9.09 20.19 5.74
CA SER A 133 9.50 20.78 7.02
C SER A 133 11.00 21.12 7.05
N THR A 134 11.84 20.23 6.49
CA THR A 134 13.30 20.46 6.39
C THR A 134 13.64 21.62 5.46
N ALA A 135 12.96 21.71 4.32
CA ALA A 135 13.13 22.81 3.38
C ALA A 135 12.76 24.15 4.02
N ARG A 136 11.66 24.24 4.75
CA ARG A 136 11.24 25.44 5.48
C ARG A 136 12.27 25.86 6.55
N LYS A 137 12.83 24.90 7.28
CA LYS A 137 13.89 25.18 8.27
C LYS A 137 15.16 25.74 7.61
N ARG A 138 15.57 25.20 6.45
CA ARG A 138 16.73 25.71 5.69
C ARG A 138 16.53 27.12 5.20
N VAL A 139 15.34 27.46 4.73
CA VAL A 139 14.99 28.84 4.26
C VAL A 139 14.99 29.81 5.43
N ALA A 140 14.39 29.45 6.56
CA ALA A 140 14.39 30.28 7.75
C ALA A 140 15.82 30.59 8.27
N TRP A 141 16.74 29.62 8.24
CA TRP A 141 18.14 29.82 8.61
C TRP A 141 18.89 30.78 7.69
N ARG A 142 18.61 30.76 6.37
CA ARG A 142 19.21 31.72 5.42
C ARG A 142 18.74 33.16 5.60
N ILE A 143 17.53 33.35 6.09
CA ILE A 143 16.97 34.70 6.33
C ILE A 143 17.53 35.31 7.62
N VAL A 144 17.83 34.48 8.64
CA VAL A 144 18.32 34.94 9.97
C VAL A 144 19.86 35.06 10.02
N GLY A 145 20.59 34.38 9.14
CA GLY A 145 22.06 34.35 9.10
C GLY A 145 22.72 35.34 8.13
N GLY A 146 21.98 36.26 7.53
CA GLY A 146 22.47 37.25 6.63
C GLY A 146 22.60 38.65 7.26
N SER A 147 23.56 38.79 8.16
CA SER A 147 24.11 40.11 8.56
C SER A 147 25.60 39.99 8.68
#